data_87655a61e359a22dd69ad01593f99f78
#
_entry.id   87655a61e359a22dd69ad01593f99f78
#
_cell.length_a   1.000
_cell.length_b   1.000
_cell.length_c   1.000
_cell.angle_alpha   90.00
_cell.angle_beta   90.00
_cell.angle_gamma   90.00
#
_symmetry.space_group_name_H-M   'P 1'
#
loop_
_entity.id
_entity.type
_entity.pdbx_description
1 polymer ?
#
loop_
_entity_poly.entity_id
_entity_poly.type
_entity_poly.pdbx_seq_one_letter_code
_entity_poly.pdbx_strand_id
1 'polypeptide(L)'
;ISQDLVLRQNEGAMRNGNLTGITGSSYIPLSSGERLKEELKFLFSQYKNLTNPFERAIYLHNNLCYLQYFEDCNKRTARVMQFISLKNDNIMPLVIIDSKKEDYSLYRLAMIDYYETGDYTKYTEFFINIYKRQMEYLNEINSLNKNAFIIE
;
A
#
# COMPACT_ATOMS: atom_id res chain seq x y z
N ILE A 1 -9.39 12.18 -1.58
CA ILE A 1 -9.19 11.03 -0.67
C ILE A 1 -9.42 11.43 0.80
N SER A 2 -9.19 12.68 1.18
CA SER A 2 -9.21 13.14 2.59
C SER A 2 -10.19 14.27 2.90
N GLN A 3 -11.09 14.63 1.98
CA GLN A 3 -11.91 15.85 2.05
C GLN A 3 -12.72 16.02 3.36
N ASP A 4 -13.13 14.92 3.99
CA ASP A 4 -13.99 14.96 5.18
C ASP A 4 -13.25 14.64 6.49
N LEU A 5 -11.95 14.31 6.42
CA LEU A 5 -11.17 13.77 7.53
C LEU A 5 -10.01 14.68 7.97
N VAL A 6 -9.69 15.68 7.14
CA VAL A 6 -8.57 16.61 7.38
C VAL A 6 -9.03 18.02 7.08
N LEU A 7 -8.56 18.98 7.84
CA LEU A 7 -8.81 20.40 7.54
C LEU A 7 -8.31 20.71 6.12
N ARG A 8 -9.08 21.42 5.30
CA ARG A 8 -8.77 21.71 3.89
C ARG A 8 -7.36 22.28 3.68
N GLN A 9 -6.91 23.12 4.60
CA GLN A 9 -5.56 23.70 4.56
C GLN A 9 -4.42 22.69 4.72
N ASN A 10 -4.71 21.49 5.25
CA ASN A 10 -3.74 20.42 5.49
C ASN A 10 -3.82 19.29 4.45
N GLU A 11 -4.73 19.42 3.48
CA GLU A 11 -4.89 18.41 2.44
C GLU A 11 -3.60 18.27 1.60
N GLY A 12 -3.04 17.06 1.55
CA GLY A 12 -1.81 16.78 0.82
C GLY A 12 -0.53 17.32 1.46
N ALA A 13 -0.64 18.05 2.58
CA ALA A 13 0.50 18.55 3.32
C ALA A 13 1.08 17.50 4.28
N MET A 14 2.34 17.68 4.62
CA MET A 14 2.95 16.94 5.72
C MET A 14 2.21 17.30 7.03
N ARG A 15 1.93 16.29 7.85
CA ARG A 15 1.29 16.50 9.16
C ARG A 15 2.12 17.39 10.07
N ASN A 16 1.46 18.26 10.83
CA ASN A 16 2.09 19.22 11.71
C ASN A 16 2.09 18.80 13.18
N GLY A 17 1.47 17.70 13.53
CA GLY A 17 1.35 17.19 14.89
C GLY A 17 1.86 15.77 15.06
N ASN A 18 1.95 15.34 16.30
CA ASN A 18 2.19 13.95 16.62
C ASN A 18 0.90 13.15 16.42
N LEU A 19 1.00 12.00 15.76
CA LEU A 19 -0.10 11.06 15.71
C LEU A 19 -0.26 10.36 17.06
N THR A 20 -1.50 10.06 17.40
CA THR A 20 -1.84 9.35 18.66
C THR A 20 -1.54 7.85 18.62
N GLY A 21 -0.97 7.38 17.53
CA GLY A 21 -0.66 5.98 17.32
C GLY A 21 -1.57 5.30 16.29
N ILE A 22 -1.35 4.02 16.09
CA ILE A 22 -2.09 3.19 15.13
C ILE A 22 -2.91 2.16 15.90
N THR A 23 -4.21 2.13 15.64
CA THR A 23 -5.12 1.19 16.31
C THR A 23 -4.64 -0.26 16.17
N GLY A 24 -4.35 -0.89 17.30
CA GLY A 24 -3.91 -2.29 17.39
C GLY A 24 -2.39 -2.49 17.30
N SER A 25 -1.61 -1.40 17.36
CA SER A 25 -0.14 -1.45 17.39
C SER A 25 0.40 -0.57 18.50
N SER A 26 1.53 -0.94 19.07
CA SER A 26 2.32 -0.11 19.99
C SER A 26 3.20 0.92 19.26
N TYR A 27 3.29 0.82 17.93
CA TYR A 27 4.10 1.70 17.11
C TYR A 27 3.66 3.17 17.23
N ILE A 28 4.61 4.03 17.52
CA ILE A 28 4.44 5.48 17.55
C ILE A 28 5.17 6.09 16.35
N PRO A 29 4.46 6.71 15.41
CA PRO A 29 5.09 7.35 14.26
C PRO A 29 6.05 8.47 14.66
N LEU A 30 7.04 8.71 13.82
CA LEU A 30 7.97 9.83 13.99
C LEU A 30 7.22 11.16 14.18
N SER A 31 7.83 12.07 14.94
CA SER A 31 7.34 13.44 15.03
C SER A 31 7.30 14.10 13.65
N SER A 32 6.40 15.08 13.49
CA SER A 32 6.37 15.94 12.30
C SER A 32 7.65 16.78 12.20
N GLY A 33 7.88 17.42 11.07
CA GLY A 33 8.98 18.34 10.86
C GLY A 33 10.04 17.83 9.89
N GLU A 34 11.25 18.41 9.96
CA GLU A 34 12.29 18.17 8.94
C GLU A 34 12.71 16.70 8.87
N ARG A 35 12.83 16.03 10.01
CA ARG A 35 13.16 14.60 10.04
C ARG A 35 12.17 13.74 9.25
N LEU A 36 10.88 14.05 9.30
CA LEU A 36 9.87 13.33 8.53
C LEU A 36 10.07 13.51 7.02
N LYS A 37 10.51 14.70 6.58
CA LYS A 37 10.85 14.94 5.17
C LYS A 37 12.13 14.21 4.76
N GLU A 38 13.11 14.13 5.62
CA GLU A 38 14.36 13.40 5.38
C GLU A 38 14.07 11.89 5.21
N GLU A 39 13.25 11.33 6.10
CA GLU A 39 12.82 9.93 5.99
C GLU A 39 12.04 9.65 4.69
N LEU A 40 11.19 10.58 4.26
CA LEU A 40 10.51 10.43 2.96
C LEU A 40 11.50 10.44 1.79
N LYS A 41 12.50 11.33 1.82
CA LYS A 41 13.55 11.37 0.79
C LYS A 41 14.38 10.08 0.80
N PHE A 42 14.73 9.59 1.98
CA PHE A 42 15.45 8.33 2.16
C PHE A 42 14.64 7.15 1.60
N LEU A 43 13.35 7.06 1.94
CA LEU A 43 12.44 6.05 1.42
C LEU A 43 12.48 6.01 -0.10
N PHE A 44 12.33 7.15 -0.77
CA PHE A 44 12.37 7.19 -2.23
C PHE A 44 13.76 6.91 -2.82
N SER A 45 14.84 7.22 -2.11
CA SER A 45 16.18 6.85 -2.55
C SER A 45 16.37 5.33 -2.53
N GLN A 46 15.92 4.66 -1.48
CA GLN A 46 15.94 3.19 -1.39
C GLN A 46 15.03 2.53 -2.42
N TYR A 47 13.83 3.06 -2.63
CA TYR A 47 12.91 2.61 -3.66
C TYR A 47 13.56 2.56 -5.06
N LYS A 48 14.35 3.57 -5.41
CA LYS A 48 15.04 3.63 -6.71
C LYS A 48 16.16 2.60 -6.85
N ASN A 49 16.74 2.13 -5.75
CA ASN A 49 17.81 1.14 -5.74
C ASN A 49 17.31 -0.30 -5.90
N LEU A 50 16.02 -0.55 -5.63
CA LEU A 50 15.41 -1.86 -5.78
C LEU A 50 15.16 -2.17 -7.25
N THR A 51 15.65 -3.32 -7.71
CA THR A 51 15.53 -3.75 -9.12
C THR A 51 14.32 -4.64 -9.37
N ASN A 52 13.93 -5.47 -8.38
CA ASN A 52 12.74 -6.31 -8.50
C ASN A 52 11.48 -5.46 -8.38
N PRO A 53 10.58 -5.43 -9.39
CA PRO A 53 9.42 -4.55 -9.38
C PRO A 53 8.39 -4.90 -8.29
N PHE A 54 8.24 -6.17 -7.93
CA PHE A 54 7.33 -6.56 -6.86
C PHE A 54 7.87 -6.17 -5.49
N GLU A 55 9.16 -6.42 -5.25
CA GLU A 55 9.84 -5.98 -4.03
C GLU A 55 9.77 -4.46 -3.87
N ARG A 56 10.01 -3.73 -4.95
CA ARG A 56 9.93 -2.27 -5.00
C ARG A 56 8.54 -1.76 -4.64
N ALA A 57 7.50 -2.37 -5.19
CA ALA A 57 6.11 -2.01 -4.90
C ALA A 57 5.71 -2.33 -3.46
N ILE A 58 6.13 -3.49 -2.94
CA ILE A 58 5.91 -3.91 -1.54
C ILE A 58 6.65 -2.97 -0.57
N TYR A 59 7.92 -2.69 -0.85
CA TYR A 59 8.73 -1.75 -0.08
C TYR A 59 8.05 -0.37 0.02
N LEU A 60 7.64 0.18 -1.11
CA LEU A 60 6.99 1.50 -1.17
C LEU A 60 5.72 1.54 -0.33
N HIS A 61 4.86 0.53 -0.47
CA HIS A 61 3.62 0.44 0.30
C HIS A 61 3.87 0.41 1.80
N ASN A 62 4.72 -0.52 2.26
CA ASN A 62 4.94 -0.71 3.68
C ASN A 62 5.60 0.51 4.33
N ASN A 63 6.61 1.07 3.69
CA ASN A 63 7.32 2.22 4.23
C ASN A 63 6.49 3.51 4.22
N LEU A 64 5.63 3.74 3.22
CA LEU A 64 4.69 4.86 3.25
C LEU A 64 3.64 4.69 4.36
N CYS A 65 3.17 3.47 4.60
CA CYS A 65 2.31 3.19 5.73
C CYS A 65 3.02 3.42 7.06
N TYR A 66 4.28 3.01 7.19
CA TYR A 66 5.09 3.20 8.39
C TYR A 66 5.35 4.69 8.68
N LEU A 67 5.71 5.44 7.66
CA LEU A 67 6.08 6.85 7.79
C LEU A 67 4.93 7.73 8.30
N GLN A 68 3.68 7.38 7.98
CA GLN A 68 2.50 8.18 8.37
C GLN A 68 2.68 9.68 8.05
N TYR A 69 3.05 9.98 6.80
CA TYR A 69 3.44 11.33 6.39
C TYR A 69 2.31 12.35 6.47
N PHE A 70 1.08 11.94 6.19
CA PHE A 70 -0.11 12.79 6.21
C PHE A 70 -0.88 12.65 7.54
N GLU A 71 -1.77 13.59 7.83
CA GLU A 71 -2.65 13.50 8.99
C GLU A 71 -3.59 12.30 8.91
N ASP A 72 -4.08 11.97 7.70
CA ASP A 72 -4.87 10.77 7.42
C ASP A 72 -4.59 10.24 6.00
N CYS A 73 -5.27 9.16 5.66
CA CYS A 73 -5.20 8.51 4.34
C CYS A 73 -3.86 7.87 3.99
N ASN A 74 -2.95 7.71 4.94
CA ASN A 74 -1.63 7.13 4.66
C ASN A 74 -1.69 5.76 4.01
N LYS A 75 -2.54 4.84 4.52
CA LYS A 75 -2.72 3.50 3.93
C LYS A 75 -3.36 3.55 2.53
N ARG A 76 -4.30 4.47 2.30
CA ARG A 76 -4.91 4.67 0.99
C ARG A 76 -3.88 5.19 -0.02
N THR A 77 -3.09 6.18 0.38
CA THR A 77 -1.99 6.72 -0.42
C THR A 77 -0.97 5.63 -0.74
N ALA A 78 -0.56 4.84 0.25
CA ALA A 78 0.40 3.75 0.06
C ALA A 78 -0.10 2.71 -0.96
N ARG A 79 -1.38 2.33 -0.92
CA ARG A 79 -1.98 1.42 -1.91
C ARG A 79 -1.98 2.01 -3.32
N VAL A 80 -2.31 3.30 -3.47
CA VAL A 80 -2.26 4.00 -4.75
C VAL A 80 -0.83 4.07 -5.28
N MET A 81 0.15 4.35 -4.43
CA MET A 81 1.56 4.41 -4.83
C MET A 81 2.10 3.03 -5.22
N GLN A 82 1.68 1.97 -4.54
CA GLN A 82 1.99 0.59 -4.92
C GLN A 82 1.40 0.25 -6.31
N PHE A 83 0.15 0.62 -6.54
CA PHE A 83 -0.51 0.47 -7.84
C PHE A 83 0.28 1.18 -8.95
N ILE A 84 0.66 2.43 -8.73
CA ILE A 84 1.43 3.23 -9.70
C ILE A 84 2.80 2.60 -9.94
N SER A 85 3.48 2.10 -8.89
CA SER A 85 4.77 1.44 -9.01
C SER A 85 4.70 0.24 -9.95
N LEU A 86 3.77 -0.67 -9.74
CA LEU A 86 3.58 -1.85 -10.61
C LEU A 86 3.22 -1.45 -12.04
N LYS A 87 2.32 -0.47 -12.21
CA LYS A 87 1.92 0.01 -13.53
C LYS A 87 3.09 0.61 -14.31
N ASN A 88 3.97 1.35 -13.65
CA ASN A 88 5.16 1.94 -14.29
C ASN A 88 6.16 0.87 -14.76
N ASP A 89 6.13 -0.30 -14.13
CA ASP A 89 6.94 -1.46 -14.54
C ASP A 89 6.22 -2.37 -15.55
N ASN A 90 5.09 -1.93 -16.12
CA ASN A 90 4.23 -2.70 -17.01
C ASN A 90 3.71 -4.02 -16.39
N ILE A 91 3.57 -4.03 -15.07
CA ILE A 91 2.99 -5.15 -14.32
C ILE A 91 1.54 -4.82 -14.02
N MET A 92 0.65 -5.80 -14.12
CA MET A 92 -0.75 -5.65 -13.72
C MET A 92 -0.80 -5.17 -12.26
N PRO A 93 -1.40 -4.02 -11.98
CA PRO A 93 -1.46 -3.51 -10.63
C PRO A 93 -2.34 -4.38 -9.73
N LEU A 94 -1.92 -4.54 -8.48
CA LEU A 94 -2.76 -5.17 -7.49
C LEU A 94 -3.89 -4.23 -7.07
N VAL A 95 -5.11 -4.72 -7.11
CA VAL A 95 -6.28 -4.06 -6.54
C VAL A 95 -6.70 -4.82 -5.29
N ILE A 96 -6.39 -4.26 -4.13
CA ILE A 96 -6.88 -4.79 -2.85
C ILE A 96 -8.33 -4.35 -2.72
N ILE A 97 -9.25 -5.24 -3.07
CA ILE A 97 -10.68 -4.99 -2.96
C ILE A 97 -11.11 -5.34 -1.54
N ASP A 98 -11.64 -4.38 -0.82
CA ASP A 98 -12.25 -4.55 0.53
C ASP A 98 -13.52 -5.43 0.53
N SER A 99 -13.76 -6.19 -0.55
CA SER A 99 -14.99 -6.95 -0.73
C SER A 99 -15.12 -8.15 0.21
N LYS A 100 -14.01 -8.62 0.76
CA LYS A 100 -14.01 -9.71 1.75
C LYS A 100 -13.45 -9.20 3.07
N LYS A 101 -14.27 -9.22 4.10
CA LYS A 101 -13.90 -8.84 5.48
C LYS A 101 -12.65 -9.60 5.97
N GLU A 102 -12.46 -10.81 5.49
CA GLU A 102 -11.32 -11.68 5.79
C GLU A 102 -10.01 -11.13 5.21
N ASP A 103 -10.00 -10.72 3.94
CA ASP A 103 -8.81 -10.15 3.29
C ASP A 103 -8.37 -8.85 3.95
N TYR A 104 -9.32 -8.02 4.35
CA TYR A 104 -9.03 -6.80 5.10
C TYR A 104 -8.42 -7.10 6.48
N SER A 105 -8.89 -8.14 7.15
CA SER A 105 -8.35 -8.58 8.44
C SER A 105 -6.91 -9.07 8.29
N LEU A 106 -6.62 -9.88 7.28
CA LEU A 106 -5.26 -10.35 6.97
C LEU A 106 -4.32 -9.20 6.61
N TYR A 107 -4.77 -8.28 5.77
CA TYR A 107 -4.03 -7.06 5.46
C TYR A 107 -3.69 -6.27 6.74
N ARG A 108 -4.69 -6.07 7.61
CA ARG A 108 -4.49 -5.31 8.86
C ARG A 108 -3.47 -6.00 9.78
N LEU A 109 -3.56 -7.32 9.94
CA LEU A 109 -2.61 -8.08 10.75
C LEU A 109 -1.19 -8.01 10.19
N ALA A 110 -1.03 -8.14 8.88
CA ALA A 110 0.27 -8.01 8.22
C ALA A 110 0.87 -6.61 8.41
N MET A 111 0.04 -5.56 8.37
CA MET A 111 0.52 -4.20 8.62
C MET A 111 0.88 -3.96 10.08
N ILE A 112 0.13 -4.52 11.04
CA ILE A 112 0.48 -4.43 12.46
C ILE A 112 1.83 -5.10 12.71
N ASP A 113 2.03 -6.31 12.16
CA ASP A 113 3.29 -7.02 12.27
C ASP A 113 4.47 -6.18 11.74
N TYR A 114 4.30 -5.55 10.58
CA TYR A 114 5.32 -4.67 10.02
C TYR A 114 5.62 -3.47 10.94
N TYR A 115 4.61 -2.84 11.52
CA TYR A 115 4.81 -1.72 12.45
C TYR A 115 5.57 -2.12 13.71
N GLU A 116 5.37 -3.34 14.22
CA GLU A 116 6.01 -3.83 15.44
C GLU A 116 7.43 -4.34 15.20
N THR A 117 7.68 -4.95 14.05
CA THR A 117 8.92 -5.70 13.79
C THR A 117 9.83 -5.08 12.74
N GLY A 118 9.27 -4.27 11.83
CA GLY A 118 9.96 -3.80 10.63
C GLY A 118 10.09 -4.89 9.54
N ASP A 119 9.56 -6.09 9.77
CA ASP A 119 9.57 -7.20 8.82
C ASP A 119 8.26 -7.22 8.01
N TYR A 120 8.35 -7.11 6.69
CA TYR A 120 7.20 -7.16 5.80
C TYR A 120 6.93 -8.53 5.15
N THR A 121 7.48 -9.60 5.72
CA THR A 121 7.27 -10.98 5.23
C THR A 121 5.78 -11.33 5.18
N LYS A 122 5.03 -11.08 6.25
CA LYS A 122 3.58 -11.34 6.28
C LYS A 122 2.80 -10.51 5.26
N TYR A 123 3.22 -9.26 5.03
CA TYR A 123 2.62 -8.44 3.98
C TYR A 123 2.96 -8.99 2.59
N THR A 124 4.16 -9.48 2.39
CA THR A 124 4.59 -10.11 1.13
C THR A 124 3.77 -11.36 0.83
N GLU A 125 3.57 -12.22 1.82
CA GLU A 125 2.70 -13.41 1.70
C GLU A 125 1.26 -13.03 1.36
N PHE A 126 0.71 -12.06 2.08
CA PHE A 126 -0.61 -11.51 1.78
C PHE A 126 -0.68 -10.99 0.34
N PHE A 127 0.28 -10.16 -0.07
CA PHE A 127 0.36 -9.60 -1.42
C PHE A 127 0.38 -10.70 -2.49
N ILE A 128 1.25 -11.70 -2.35
CA ILE A 128 1.38 -12.81 -3.31
C ILE A 128 0.06 -13.57 -3.43
N ASN A 129 -0.59 -13.87 -2.31
CA ASN A 129 -1.85 -14.61 -2.31
C ASN A 129 -2.98 -13.84 -3.01
N ILE A 130 -3.12 -12.54 -2.71
CA ILE A 130 -4.12 -11.70 -3.38
C ILE A 130 -3.81 -11.54 -4.86
N TYR A 131 -2.53 -11.36 -5.20
CA TYR A 131 -2.09 -11.19 -6.58
C TYR A 131 -2.37 -12.44 -7.42
N LYS A 132 -2.08 -13.64 -6.91
CA LYS A 132 -2.40 -14.90 -7.58
C LYS A 132 -3.90 -15.03 -7.85
N ARG A 133 -4.75 -14.80 -6.85
CA ARG A 133 -6.21 -14.83 -7.02
C ARG A 133 -6.71 -13.81 -8.05
N GLN A 134 -6.13 -12.62 -8.08
CA GLN A 134 -6.47 -11.62 -9.09
C GLN A 134 -6.10 -12.10 -10.50
N MET A 135 -4.94 -12.70 -10.68
CA MET A 135 -4.50 -13.22 -11.98
C MET A 135 -5.34 -14.40 -12.45
N GLU A 136 -5.72 -15.30 -11.55
CA GLU A 136 -6.63 -16.41 -11.82
C GLU A 136 -7.99 -15.90 -12.32
N TYR A 137 -8.59 -14.94 -11.60
CA TYR A 137 -9.85 -14.31 -11.98
C TYR A 137 -9.79 -13.63 -13.36
N LEU A 138 -8.71 -12.92 -13.66
CA LEU A 138 -8.51 -12.27 -14.96
C LEU A 138 -8.38 -13.31 -16.09
N ASN A 139 -7.70 -14.41 -15.84
CA ASN A 139 -7.55 -15.50 -16.81
C ASN A 139 -8.90 -16.18 -17.09
N GLU A 140 -9.74 -16.38 -16.08
CA GLU A 140 -11.12 -16.88 -16.24
C GLU A 140 -11.95 -15.97 -17.12
N ILE A 141 -11.97 -14.65 -16.83
CA ILE A 141 -12.68 -13.67 -17.65
C ILE A 141 -12.19 -13.69 -19.10
N ASN A 142 -10.88 -13.71 -19.31
CA ASN A 142 -10.31 -13.74 -20.66
C ASN A 142 -10.69 -15.02 -21.42
N SER A 143 -10.77 -16.16 -20.75
CA SER A 143 -11.21 -17.42 -21.35
C SER A 143 -12.67 -17.40 -21.74
N LEU A 144 -13.54 -16.84 -20.90
CA LEU A 144 -14.97 -16.69 -21.18
C LEU A 144 -15.22 -15.75 -22.38
N ASN A 145 -14.50 -14.63 -22.45
CA ASN A 145 -14.61 -13.69 -23.56
C ASN A 145 -14.16 -14.32 -24.89
N LYS A 146 -13.07 -15.13 -24.89
CA LYS A 146 -12.66 -15.85 -26.11
C LYS A 146 -13.74 -16.82 -26.60
N ASN A 147 -14.40 -17.52 -25.68
CA ASN A 147 -15.46 -18.47 -26.03
C ASN A 147 -16.72 -17.76 -26.53
N ALA A 148 -17.01 -16.53 -26.06
CA ALA A 148 -18.16 -15.74 -26.52
C ALA A 148 -18.03 -15.25 -27.98
N PHE A 149 -16.81 -15.12 -28.51
CA PHE A 149 -16.56 -14.71 -29.90
C PHE A 149 -16.47 -15.88 -30.89
N ILE A 150 -16.60 -17.14 -30.44
CA ILE A 150 -16.53 -18.34 -31.30
C ILE A 150 -17.96 -18.82 -31.70
N ILE A 151 -19.02 -18.15 -31.25
CA ILE A 151 -20.41 -18.54 -31.51
C ILE A 151 -21.03 -17.70 -32.67
N GLU A 152 -20.25 -17.15 -33.54
CA GLU A 152 -20.61 -16.67 -34.87
C GLU A 152 -19.96 -17.56 -35.93
#